data_52c79a12c54bea0b8abb4b20af732d99
#
_entry.id   52c79a12c54bea0b8abb4b20af732d99
#
_cell.length_a   1.000
_cell.length_b   1.000
_cell.length_c   1.000
_cell.angle_alpha   90.00
_cell.angle_beta   90.00
_cell.angle_gamma   90.00
#
_symmetry.space_group_name_H-M   'P 1'
#
loop_
_entity.id
_entity.type
_entity.pdbx_description
1 polymer ?
#
loop_
_entity_poly.entity_id
_entity_poly.type
_entity_poly.pdbx_seq_one_letter_code
_entity_poly.pdbx_strand_id
1 'polypeptide(L)'
;MALANENYLKTPEIYCFDEIEKRVNAFKILHPNEKIIRLGVGDVTRPLPNEVILALHKAVDEMSHAESFRGYSPPQGYDFLIDKILKEYRSIGVFLEKESVFVNDGAKSDIGNIGHVLGRDNIIAISDPVYPVYENATIMSGRAGVLNDDQKWSNVVYLRCTEETGFVPELPTEKVDVIYLCNPNNPTGTVMSKIELKRWVDYAIEHQSIIIYDGAYQAYVNESNVPHSIYEIKGAKKVAIEIRSYSKTAGFTGLRCGYSVFPQELLVYTKLGENVPLIKLWSRRNTNYTNGVSYIVQRGAEAIYSRKGKSEIQELINYYLTNASLIRNELLSLGYEVYGGISSPYIWFKIPDNQPSWKFFHQLLYEHHIVGTPGVIFGSSGEGYMRFTGFGSRENTLISLERLRKIK
;
A
#
# COMPACT_ATOMS: atom_id res chain seq x y z
N MET A 1 13.19 20.30 31.47
CA MET A 1 13.01 20.55 30.04
C MET A 1 12.58 19.22 29.39
N ALA A 2 11.50 19.21 28.60
CA ALA A 2 11.06 18.00 27.91
C ALA A 2 12.05 17.67 26.77
N LEU A 3 12.34 16.39 26.60
CA LEU A 3 13.20 15.91 25.49
C LEU A 3 12.35 15.46 24.32
N ALA A 4 12.81 15.73 23.10
CA ALA A 4 12.18 15.26 21.89
C ALA A 4 12.48 13.76 21.65
N ASN A 5 11.62 13.08 20.87
CA ASN A 5 11.97 11.79 20.30
C ASN A 5 12.85 12.03 19.06
N GLU A 6 14.16 11.91 19.24
CA GLU A 6 15.16 12.21 18.20
C GLU A 6 15.07 11.27 16.99
N ASN A 7 14.35 10.14 17.08
CA ASN A 7 14.16 9.27 15.92
C ASN A 7 13.39 9.97 14.79
N TYR A 8 12.56 10.97 15.12
CA TYR A 8 11.86 11.77 14.11
C TYR A 8 12.79 12.71 13.34
N LEU A 9 13.95 13.05 13.90
CA LEU A 9 14.97 13.86 13.24
C LEU A 9 15.84 13.06 12.26
N LYS A 10 15.73 11.73 12.28
CA LYS A 10 16.51 10.82 11.42
C LYS A 10 15.86 10.56 10.06
N THR A 11 14.60 10.97 9.88
CA THR A 11 13.92 10.94 8.58
C THR A 11 14.14 12.25 7.84
N PRO A 12 14.11 12.26 6.48
CA PRO A 12 14.21 13.51 5.72
C PRO A 12 13.16 14.53 6.17
N GLU A 13 13.55 15.81 6.31
CA GLU A 13 12.64 16.91 6.67
C GLU A 13 11.50 17.06 5.66
N ILE A 14 11.81 16.87 4.38
CA ILE A 14 10.84 16.95 3.29
C ILE A 14 10.45 15.52 2.91
N TYR A 15 9.16 15.20 3.03
CA TYR A 15 8.65 13.93 2.53
C TYR A 15 8.91 13.83 1.02
N CYS A 16 9.40 12.70 0.57
CA CYS A 16 9.92 12.52 -0.80
C CYS A 16 8.93 12.95 -1.91
N PHE A 17 7.63 12.83 -1.69
CA PHE A 17 6.60 13.29 -2.64
C PHE A 17 6.39 14.81 -2.62
N ASP A 18 6.72 15.50 -1.53
CA ASP A 18 6.60 16.97 -1.44
C ASP A 18 7.67 17.66 -2.30
N GLU A 19 8.83 17.02 -2.54
CA GLU A 19 9.84 17.53 -3.47
C GLU A 19 9.32 17.56 -4.91
N ILE A 20 8.50 16.60 -5.32
CA ILE A 20 7.80 16.62 -6.62
C ILE A 20 6.89 17.84 -6.70
N GLU A 21 6.06 18.07 -5.68
CA GLU A 21 5.14 19.21 -5.64
C GLU A 21 5.88 20.55 -5.67
N LYS A 22 6.98 20.68 -4.94
CA LYS A 22 7.85 21.86 -4.96
C LYS A 22 8.33 22.18 -6.36
N ARG A 23 8.84 21.17 -7.10
CA ARG A 23 9.34 21.33 -8.48
C ARG A 23 8.22 21.65 -9.46
N VAL A 24 7.07 21.00 -9.33
CA VAL A 24 5.90 21.28 -10.16
C VAL A 24 5.37 22.70 -9.92
N ASN A 25 5.33 23.17 -8.68
CA ASN A 25 4.91 24.53 -8.36
C ASN A 25 5.89 25.58 -8.90
N ALA A 26 7.20 25.34 -8.82
CA ALA A 26 8.20 26.20 -9.44
C ALA A 26 8.01 26.30 -10.97
N PHE A 27 7.76 25.15 -11.63
CA PHE A 27 7.45 25.13 -13.07
C PHE A 27 6.19 25.97 -13.40
N LYS A 28 5.11 25.81 -12.64
CA LYS A 28 3.84 26.54 -12.86
C LYS A 28 3.99 28.06 -12.74
N ILE A 29 4.86 28.55 -11.86
CA ILE A 29 5.15 29.98 -11.73
C ILE A 29 5.75 30.52 -13.01
N LEU A 30 6.65 29.76 -13.64
CA LEU A 30 7.34 30.13 -14.88
C LEU A 30 6.48 29.89 -16.13
N HIS A 31 5.59 28.93 -16.10
CA HIS A 31 4.77 28.47 -17.22
C HIS A 31 3.28 28.35 -16.82
N PRO A 32 2.59 29.47 -16.46
CA PRO A 32 1.25 29.44 -15.87
C PRO A 32 0.15 28.91 -16.79
N ASN A 33 0.36 28.97 -18.11
CA ASN A 33 -0.62 28.54 -19.12
C ASN A 33 -0.44 27.07 -19.57
N GLU A 34 0.62 26.39 -19.13
CA GLU A 34 0.89 25.03 -19.56
C GLU A 34 0.05 24.00 -18.79
N LYS A 35 -0.66 23.14 -19.54
CA LYS A 35 -1.42 22.02 -18.98
C LYS A 35 -0.48 20.88 -18.61
N ILE A 36 -0.23 20.69 -17.31
CA ILE A 36 0.55 19.57 -16.79
C ILE A 36 -0.34 18.33 -16.64
N ILE A 37 0.13 17.19 -17.14
CA ILE A 37 -0.50 15.87 -16.94
C ILE A 37 0.23 15.12 -15.85
N ARG A 38 -0.50 14.75 -14.78
CA ARG A 38 0.06 14.05 -13.63
C ARG A 38 -0.15 12.54 -13.76
N LEU A 39 0.90 11.81 -14.09
CA LEU A 39 0.95 10.36 -14.14
C LEU A 39 1.65 9.72 -12.91
N GLY A 40 2.19 10.55 -12.00
CA GLY A 40 2.89 10.07 -10.81
C GLY A 40 1.98 9.94 -9.57
N VAL A 41 0.75 10.44 -9.62
CA VAL A 41 -0.13 10.52 -8.46
C VAL A 41 -0.56 9.12 -8.00
N GLY A 42 -0.26 8.78 -6.75
CA GLY A 42 -0.70 7.54 -6.12
C GLY A 42 -2.11 7.63 -5.50
N ASP A 43 -2.93 8.59 -5.91
CA ASP A 43 -4.29 8.79 -5.42
C ASP A 43 -5.34 8.54 -6.50
N VAL A 44 -6.53 8.10 -6.07
CA VAL A 44 -7.69 7.90 -6.95
C VAL A 44 -8.29 9.25 -7.34
N THR A 45 -8.83 9.34 -8.56
CA THR A 45 -9.33 10.60 -9.13
C THR A 45 -10.80 10.56 -9.50
N ARG A 46 -11.43 9.39 -9.45
CA ARG A 46 -12.87 9.23 -9.72
C ARG A 46 -13.68 9.47 -8.45
N PRO A 47 -14.92 9.98 -8.59
CA PRO A 47 -15.85 10.09 -7.47
C PRO A 47 -16.09 8.73 -6.80
N LEU A 48 -16.54 8.78 -5.55
CA LEU A 48 -17.00 7.61 -4.80
C LEU A 48 -18.14 6.89 -5.56
N PRO A 49 -18.23 5.56 -5.44
CA PRO A 49 -19.37 4.79 -5.92
C PRO A 49 -20.70 5.33 -5.37
N ASN A 50 -21.74 5.30 -6.18
CA ASN A 50 -23.04 5.85 -5.78
C ASN A 50 -23.64 5.11 -4.57
N GLU A 51 -23.49 3.78 -4.48
CA GLU A 51 -23.93 3.01 -3.32
C GLU A 51 -23.25 3.45 -2.03
N VAL A 52 -21.98 3.83 -2.10
CA VAL A 52 -21.22 4.39 -0.96
C VAL A 52 -21.85 5.74 -0.55
N ILE A 53 -22.11 6.64 -1.49
CA ILE A 53 -22.71 7.95 -1.22
C ILE A 53 -24.08 7.81 -0.55
N LEU A 54 -24.93 6.92 -1.08
CA LEU A 54 -26.25 6.66 -0.50
C LEU A 54 -26.16 6.12 0.94
N ALA A 55 -25.21 5.22 1.19
CA ALA A 55 -25.01 4.66 2.53
C ALA A 55 -24.48 5.71 3.51
N LEU A 56 -23.56 6.60 3.07
CA LEU A 56 -23.07 7.70 3.90
C LEU A 56 -24.19 8.67 4.28
N HIS A 57 -25.03 9.10 3.31
CA HIS A 57 -26.19 9.97 3.59
C HIS A 57 -27.14 9.32 4.61
N LYS A 58 -27.51 8.06 4.38
CA LYS A 58 -28.37 7.32 5.31
C LYS A 58 -27.76 7.25 6.72
N ALA A 59 -26.47 6.98 6.83
CA ALA A 59 -25.79 6.90 8.11
C ALA A 59 -25.73 8.27 8.85
N VAL A 60 -25.62 9.37 8.10
CA VAL A 60 -25.73 10.72 8.68
C VAL A 60 -27.15 10.97 9.21
N ASP A 61 -28.18 10.60 8.44
CA ASP A 61 -29.57 10.73 8.88
C ASP A 61 -29.85 9.91 10.14
N GLU A 62 -29.33 8.67 10.22
CA GLU A 62 -29.44 7.82 11.41
C GLU A 62 -28.81 8.48 12.66
N MET A 63 -27.72 9.25 12.49
CA MET A 63 -27.08 9.98 13.61
C MET A 63 -27.91 11.15 14.12
N SER A 64 -28.93 11.62 13.39
CA SER A 64 -29.80 12.73 13.79
C SER A 64 -30.93 12.32 14.74
N HIS A 65 -31.16 11.03 14.93
CA HIS A 65 -32.26 10.52 15.75
C HIS A 65 -31.75 9.79 16.99
N ALA A 66 -32.35 10.04 18.16
CA ALA A 66 -31.92 9.50 19.44
C ALA A 66 -31.86 7.95 19.46
N GLU A 67 -32.81 7.27 18.84
CA GLU A 67 -32.92 5.82 18.80
C GLU A 67 -31.88 5.14 17.89
N SER A 68 -31.34 5.85 16.91
CA SER A 68 -30.33 5.32 15.97
C SER A 68 -28.95 5.98 16.11
N PHE A 69 -28.82 6.97 17.00
CA PHE A 69 -27.55 7.60 17.33
C PHE A 69 -26.51 6.57 17.78
N ARG A 70 -25.27 6.76 17.35
CA ARG A 70 -24.12 5.93 17.73
C ARG A 70 -23.05 6.79 18.39
N GLY A 71 -22.63 6.40 19.61
CA GLY A 71 -21.48 6.98 20.28
C GLY A 71 -20.15 6.46 19.73
N TYR A 72 -19.18 6.24 20.59
CA TYR A 72 -17.91 5.63 20.18
C TYR A 72 -18.12 4.28 19.49
N SER A 73 -17.41 4.07 18.39
CA SER A 73 -17.40 2.78 17.72
C SER A 73 -16.67 1.71 18.57
N PRO A 74 -17.07 0.44 18.45
CA PRO A 74 -16.25 -0.63 19.00
C PRO A 74 -14.80 -0.52 18.48
N PRO A 75 -13.77 -0.69 19.33
CA PRO A 75 -12.36 -0.56 18.92
C PRO A 75 -11.98 -1.48 17.74
N GLN A 76 -12.65 -2.62 17.62
CA GLN A 76 -12.43 -3.58 16.54
C GLN A 76 -13.19 -3.24 15.25
N GLY A 77 -14.23 -2.42 15.36
CA GLY A 77 -15.17 -2.09 14.28
C GLY A 77 -16.56 -2.70 14.51
N TYR A 78 -17.53 -2.29 13.70
CA TYR A 78 -18.90 -2.78 13.79
C TYR A 78 -19.06 -4.15 13.12
N ASP A 79 -19.88 -5.00 13.73
CA ASP A 79 -20.20 -6.34 13.25
C ASP A 79 -20.73 -6.36 11.82
N PHE A 80 -21.56 -5.38 11.45
CA PHE A 80 -22.14 -5.32 10.11
C PHE A 80 -21.07 -5.27 9.00
N LEU A 81 -19.93 -4.58 9.24
CA LEU A 81 -18.82 -4.51 8.29
C LEU A 81 -17.94 -5.76 8.39
N ILE A 82 -17.60 -6.18 9.61
CA ILE A 82 -16.75 -7.38 9.85
C ILE A 82 -17.38 -8.62 9.22
N ASP A 83 -18.70 -8.82 9.37
CA ASP A 83 -19.41 -9.96 8.78
C ASP A 83 -19.35 -9.96 7.23
N LYS A 84 -19.36 -8.77 6.60
CA LYS A 84 -19.16 -8.64 5.14
C LYS A 84 -17.74 -9.00 4.73
N ILE A 85 -16.75 -8.53 5.47
CA ILE A 85 -15.34 -8.87 5.26
C ILE A 85 -15.15 -10.39 5.36
N LEU A 86 -15.65 -11.02 6.43
CA LEU A 86 -15.56 -12.47 6.59
C LEU A 86 -16.25 -13.23 5.47
N LYS A 87 -17.39 -12.75 4.99
CA LYS A 87 -18.09 -13.34 3.83
C LYS A 87 -17.24 -13.27 2.56
N GLU A 88 -16.52 -12.16 2.36
CA GLU A 88 -15.63 -12.02 1.20
C GLU A 88 -14.47 -13.02 1.27
N TYR A 89 -13.81 -13.17 2.42
CA TYR A 89 -12.78 -14.19 2.61
C TYR A 89 -13.30 -15.62 2.37
N ARG A 90 -14.50 -15.94 2.87
CA ARG A 90 -15.12 -17.25 2.63
C ARG A 90 -15.35 -17.52 1.14
N SER A 91 -15.64 -16.49 0.33
CA SER A 91 -15.86 -16.65 -1.10
C SER A 91 -14.60 -17.08 -1.89
N ILE A 92 -13.42 -16.87 -1.31
CA ILE A 92 -12.13 -17.33 -1.85
C ILE A 92 -11.55 -18.52 -1.07
N GLY A 93 -12.39 -19.21 -0.27
CA GLY A 93 -11.99 -20.40 0.50
C GLY A 93 -11.18 -20.13 1.78
N VAL A 94 -11.11 -18.88 2.24
CA VAL A 94 -10.42 -18.48 3.47
C VAL A 94 -11.43 -18.33 4.60
N PHE A 95 -11.21 -19.03 5.71
CA PHE A 95 -12.06 -19.00 6.90
C PHE A 95 -11.30 -18.27 8.02
N LEU A 96 -11.85 -17.17 8.48
CA LEU A 96 -11.29 -16.34 9.55
C LEU A 96 -12.29 -16.23 10.70
N GLU A 97 -11.76 -16.09 11.91
CA GLU A 97 -12.55 -15.78 13.11
C GLU A 97 -12.87 -14.28 13.14
N LYS A 98 -14.04 -13.93 13.69
CA LYS A 98 -14.51 -12.53 13.76
C LYS A 98 -13.55 -11.66 14.57
N GLU A 99 -12.99 -12.21 15.62
CA GLU A 99 -12.03 -11.57 16.52
C GLU A 99 -10.72 -11.22 15.82
N SER A 100 -10.42 -11.88 14.70
CA SER A 100 -9.19 -11.64 13.93
C SER A 100 -9.22 -10.36 13.09
N VAL A 101 -10.41 -9.76 12.85
CA VAL A 101 -10.57 -8.62 11.94
C VAL A 101 -10.66 -7.33 12.74
N PHE A 102 -9.83 -6.33 12.41
CA PHE A 102 -9.81 -5.00 13.02
C PHE A 102 -9.99 -3.94 11.93
N VAL A 103 -11.08 -3.18 12.00
CA VAL A 103 -11.33 -2.04 11.12
C VAL A 103 -10.45 -0.87 11.55
N ASN A 104 -9.78 -0.22 10.59
CA ASN A 104 -8.86 0.88 10.81
C ASN A 104 -9.17 2.09 9.90
N ASP A 105 -8.51 3.21 10.15
CA ASP A 105 -8.63 4.45 9.38
C ASP A 105 -7.74 4.48 8.12
N GLY A 106 -7.43 3.32 7.59
CA GLY A 106 -6.61 3.09 6.40
C GLY A 106 -5.30 2.35 6.71
N ALA A 107 -4.85 1.53 5.77
CA ALA A 107 -3.68 0.66 5.92
C ALA A 107 -2.43 1.37 6.48
N LYS A 108 -2.20 2.63 6.11
CA LYS A 108 -1.04 3.41 6.55
C LYS A 108 -0.96 3.57 8.06
N SER A 109 -2.10 3.71 8.74
CA SER A 109 -2.15 3.84 10.20
C SER A 109 -1.69 2.55 10.88
N ASP A 110 -2.18 1.39 10.44
CA ASP A 110 -1.78 0.12 11.05
C ASP A 110 -0.33 -0.23 10.72
N ILE A 111 0.14 0.04 9.50
CA ILE A 111 1.56 -0.09 9.13
C ILE A 111 2.45 0.76 10.06
N GLY A 112 2.06 2.01 10.31
CA GLY A 112 2.79 2.90 11.21
C GLY A 112 2.76 2.47 12.68
N ASN A 113 1.70 1.77 13.09
CA ASN A 113 1.45 1.41 14.47
C ASN A 113 1.87 -0.02 14.84
N ILE A 114 2.07 -0.91 13.87
CA ILE A 114 2.39 -2.32 14.13
C ILE A 114 3.68 -2.47 14.96
N GLY A 115 4.60 -1.56 14.79
CA GLY A 115 5.82 -1.49 15.59
C GLY A 115 5.58 -1.37 17.10
N HIS A 116 4.43 -0.87 17.57
CA HIS A 116 4.13 -0.75 19.00
C HIS A 116 4.02 -2.11 19.71
N VAL A 117 3.64 -3.16 18.99
CA VAL A 117 3.42 -4.50 19.55
C VAL A 117 4.55 -5.49 19.25
N LEU A 118 5.59 -5.05 18.55
CA LEU A 118 6.77 -5.86 18.22
C LEU A 118 8.01 -5.37 18.98
N GLY A 119 8.97 -6.26 19.23
CA GLY A 119 10.23 -5.95 19.88
C GLY A 119 11.06 -4.92 19.11
N ARG A 120 11.86 -4.10 19.82
CA ARG A 120 12.67 -3.05 19.18
C ARG A 120 13.91 -3.61 18.47
N ASP A 121 14.39 -4.76 18.92
CA ASP A 121 15.62 -5.38 18.46
C ASP A 121 15.41 -6.31 17.25
N ASN A 122 14.18 -6.39 16.73
CA ASN A 122 13.86 -7.23 15.57
C ASN A 122 14.57 -6.74 14.32
N ILE A 123 15.12 -7.67 13.54
CA ILE A 123 15.64 -7.43 12.20
C ILE A 123 14.47 -7.40 11.22
N ILE A 124 14.39 -6.34 10.41
CA ILE A 124 13.25 -6.03 9.57
C ILE A 124 13.68 -6.12 8.11
N ALA A 125 13.01 -6.95 7.31
CA ALA A 125 13.22 -7.02 5.86
C ALA A 125 12.19 -6.17 5.12
N ILE A 126 12.64 -5.33 4.19
CA ILE A 126 11.82 -4.52 3.28
C ILE A 126 12.34 -4.68 1.85
N SER A 127 11.45 -4.68 0.86
CA SER A 127 11.85 -4.65 -0.55
C SER A 127 12.52 -3.31 -0.89
N ASP A 128 13.41 -3.30 -1.87
CA ASP A 128 13.98 -2.10 -2.46
C ASP A 128 13.95 -2.25 -4.00
N PRO A 129 13.13 -1.49 -4.74
CA PRO A 129 12.29 -0.37 -4.30
C PRO A 129 10.97 -0.79 -3.63
N VAL A 130 10.45 0.07 -2.73
CA VAL A 130 9.18 -0.15 -2.05
C VAL A 130 8.54 1.17 -1.57
N TYR A 131 7.31 1.10 -1.08
CA TYR A 131 6.62 2.22 -0.45
C TYR A 131 7.38 2.73 0.79
N PRO A 132 7.84 4.00 0.82
CA PRO A 132 8.79 4.49 1.84
C PRO A 132 8.27 4.46 3.28
N VAL A 133 6.97 4.28 3.48
CA VAL A 133 6.35 4.27 4.81
C VAL A 133 6.85 3.13 5.69
N TYR A 134 7.21 1.98 5.12
CA TYR A 134 7.72 0.85 5.92
C TYR A 134 9.04 1.20 6.60
N GLU A 135 9.97 1.78 5.87
CA GLU A 135 11.25 2.24 6.42
C GLU A 135 11.05 3.42 7.38
N ASN A 136 10.32 4.46 6.96
CA ASN A 136 10.08 5.66 7.78
C ASN A 136 9.39 5.33 9.12
N ALA A 137 8.38 4.46 9.13
CA ALA A 137 7.73 4.02 10.36
C ALA A 137 8.71 3.24 11.27
N THR A 138 9.58 2.44 10.68
CA THR A 138 10.63 1.70 11.40
C THR A 138 11.64 2.65 12.06
N ILE A 139 12.09 3.67 11.33
CA ILE A 139 13.01 4.70 11.86
C ILE A 139 12.35 5.50 12.99
N MET A 140 11.17 6.09 12.74
CA MET A 140 10.47 6.93 13.71
C MET A 140 10.10 6.19 15.00
N SER A 141 9.84 4.88 14.90
CA SER A 141 9.58 4.03 16.08
C SER A 141 10.86 3.58 16.81
N GLY A 142 12.05 3.98 16.34
CA GLY A 142 13.35 3.65 16.95
C GLY A 142 13.74 2.17 16.80
N ARG A 143 13.32 1.53 15.71
CA ARG A 143 13.60 0.11 15.41
C ARG A 143 14.63 -0.11 14.32
N ALA A 144 14.96 0.92 13.57
CA ALA A 144 15.90 0.82 12.45
C ALA A 144 17.37 0.57 12.88
N GLY A 145 17.67 0.75 14.17
CA GLY A 145 19.04 0.64 14.66
C GLY A 145 19.87 1.90 14.40
N VAL A 146 21.12 1.73 13.97
CA VAL A 146 22.07 2.79 13.67
C VAL A 146 22.22 2.92 12.15
N LEU A 147 22.31 4.15 11.66
CA LEU A 147 22.63 4.40 10.25
C LEU A 147 24.11 4.19 10.01
N ASN A 148 24.42 3.29 9.06
CA ASN A 148 25.80 2.95 8.69
C ASN A 148 26.39 3.95 7.66
N ASP A 149 27.69 3.85 7.39
CA ASP A 149 28.38 4.72 6.44
C ASP A 149 27.85 4.58 4.99
N ASP A 150 27.30 3.42 4.63
CA ASP A 150 26.67 3.15 3.35
C ASP A 150 25.19 3.62 3.26
N GLN A 151 24.77 4.45 4.23
CA GLN A 151 23.40 5.00 4.34
C GLN A 151 22.33 3.93 4.53
N LYS A 152 22.67 2.79 5.12
CA LYS A 152 21.73 1.72 5.49
C LYS A 152 21.55 1.60 6.99
N TRP A 153 20.36 1.22 7.40
CA TRP A 153 20.03 1.00 8.81
C TRP A 153 20.44 -0.40 9.26
N SER A 154 21.12 -0.51 10.41
CA SER A 154 21.70 -1.76 10.90
C SER A 154 20.68 -2.87 11.19
N ASN A 155 19.42 -2.53 11.50
CA ASN A 155 18.35 -3.49 11.76
C ASN A 155 17.40 -3.64 10.56
N VAL A 156 17.80 -3.15 9.36
CA VAL A 156 16.98 -3.25 8.15
C VAL A 156 17.76 -4.01 7.07
N VAL A 157 17.17 -5.10 6.61
CA VAL A 157 17.63 -5.89 5.46
C VAL A 157 16.87 -5.42 4.22
N TYR A 158 17.59 -4.89 3.25
CA TYR A 158 17.03 -4.41 1.99
C TYR A 158 17.02 -5.54 0.97
N LEU A 159 15.83 -6.03 0.65
CA LEU A 159 15.62 -7.08 -0.37
C LEU A 159 15.63 -6.43 -1.75
N ARG A 160 16.78 -6.45 -2.42
CA ARG A 160 16.93 -5.84 -3.73
C ARG A 160 16.01 -6.51 -4.76
N CYS A 161 15.15 -5.71 -5.38
CA CYS A 161 14.27 -6.12 -6.48
C CYS A 161 14.76 -5.45 -7.75
N THR A 162 15.25 -6.24 -8.69
CA THR A 162 15.87 -5.79 -9.94
C THR A 162 15.15 -6.34 -11.15
N GLU A 163 15.61 -5.97 -12.34
CA GLU A 163 15.08 -6.51 -13.59
C GLU A 163 15.29 -8.03 -13.72
N GLU A 164 16.43 -8.55 -13.20
CA GLU A 164 16.70 -9.99 -13.23
C GLU A 164 15.71 -10.79 -12.37
N THR A 165 15.20 -10.21 -11.30
CA THR A 165 14.17 -10.83 -10.45
C THR A 165 12.73 -10.47 -10.87
N GLY A 166 12.57 -9.69 -11.96
CA GLY A 166 11.27 -9.15 -12.36
C GLY A 166 10.66 -8.22 -11.30
N PHE A 167 11.47 -7.58 -10.48
CA PHE A 167 11.09 -6.75 -9.33
C PHE A 167 10.27 -7.50 -8.26
N VAL A 168 10.46 -8.81 -8.14
CA VAL A 168 9.95 -9.63 -7.04
C VAL A 168 11.09 -9.84 -6.02
N PRO A 169 10.84 -9.67 -4.71
CA PRO A 169 11.87 -9.86 -3.70
C PRO A 169 12.26 -11.34 -3.57
N GLU A 170 13.56 -11.61 -3.46
CA GLU A 170 14.10 -12.91 -3.12
C GLU A 170 14.22 -13.09 -1.62
N LEU A 171 14.22 -14.34 -1.15
CA LEU A 171 14.39 -14.66 0.27
C LEU A 171 15.76 -14.13 0.77
N PRO A 172 15.82 -13.55 1.97
CA PRO A 172 17.06 -13.10 2.55
C PRO A 172 17.99 -14.29 2.87
N THR A 173 19.29 -14.07 2.78
CA THR A 173 20.30 -15.05 3.15
C THR A 173 20.53 -15.16 4.67
N GLU A 174 20.13 -14.13 5.39
CA GLU A 174 20.21 -14.03 6.84
C GLU A 174 18.84 -14.14 7.49
N LYS A 175 18.80 -14.52 8.76
CA LYS A 175 17.55 -14.55 9.51
C LYS A 175 17.01 -13.14 9.71
N VAL A 176 15.72 -12.94 9.40
CA VAL A 176 14.97 -11.72 9.71
C VAL A 176 13.76 -12.05 10.56
N ASP A 177 13.32 -11.11 11.39
CA ASP A 177 12.21 -11.33 12.32
C ASP A 177 10.88 -10.79 11.80
N VAL A 178 10.91 -9.69 11.04
CA VAL A 178 9.72 -9.03 10.48
C VAL A 178 9.94 -8.77 9.00
N ILE A 179 8.99 -9.14 8.17
CA ILE A 179 9.07 -9.04 6.71
C ILE A 179 7.90 -8.22 6.19
N TYR A 180 8.17 -7.11 5.51
CA TYR A 180 7.14 -6.36 4.80
C TYR A 180 7.05 -6.84 3.35
N LEU A 181 5.87 -7.30 2.95
CA LEU A 181 5.56 -7.67 1.56
C LEU A 181 4.34 -6.88 1.08
N CYS A 182 4.49 -6.16 -0.03
CA CYS A 182 3.39 -5.46 -0.70
C CYS A 182 3.00 -6.21 -1.97
N ASN A 183 1.75 -6.66 -2.07
CA ASN A 183 1.32 -7.45 -3.23
C ASN A 183 -0.14 -7.15 -3.60
N PRO A 184 -0.38 -6.57 -4.80
CA PRO A 184 0.56 -6.02 -5.79
C PRO A 184 1.47 -4.92 -5.22
N ASN A 185 2.73 -4.85 -5.71
CA ASN A 185 3.73 -3.95 -5.15
C ASN A 185 3.54 -2.49 -5.59
N ASN A 186 3.78 -1.57 -4.69
CA ASN A 186 4.03 -0.16 -4.94
C ASN A 186 5.51 0.11 -4.65
N PRO A 187 6.34 0.49 -5.66
CA PRO A 187 6.00 1.22 -6.90
C PRO A 187 5.89 0.37 -8.17
N THR A 188 6.40 -0.86 -8.18
CA THR A 188 6.69 -1.61 -9.42
C THR A 188 5.45 -2.14 -10.13
N GLY A 189 4.32 -2.25 -9.40
CA GLY A 189 3.11 -2.87 -9.93
C GLY A 189 3.22 -4.36 -10.21
N THR A 190 4.34 -4.99 -9.85
CA THR A 190 4.57 -6.43 -9.97
C THR A 190 3.81 -7.20 -8.91
N VAL A 191 3.61 -8.47 -9.14
CA VAL A 191 2.85 -9.36 -8.26
C VAL A 191 3.64 -10.63 -7.94
N MET A 192 3.42 -11.16 -6.75
CA MET A 192 3.92 -12.48 -6.35
C MET A 192 2.84 -13.53 -6.57
N SER A 193 3.22 -14.62 -7.22
CA SER A 193 2.39 -15.80 -7.41
C SER A 193 2.17 -16.58 -6.10
N LYS A 194 1.23 -17.54 -6.14
CA LYS A 194 1.02 -18.48 -5.01
C LYS A 194 2.30 -19.26 -4.66
N ILE A 195 3.13 -19.59 -5.67
CA ILE A 195 4.39 -20.33 -5.45
C ILE A 195 5.40 -19.45 -4.72
N GLU A 196 5.57 -18.21 -5.15
CA GLU A 196 6.49 -17.26 -4.51
C GLU A 196 6.07 -16.94 -3.08
N LEU A 197 4.78 -16.64 -2.86
CA LEU A 197 4.26 -16.40 -1.51
C LEU A 197 4.37 -17.63 -0.61
N LYS A 198 4.25 -18.86 -1.17
CA LYS A 198 4.47 -20.07 -0.40
C LYS A 198 5.91 -20.17 0.13
N ARG A 199 6.91 -19.80 -0.68
CA ARG A 199 8.31 -19.74 -0.24
C ARG A 199 8.50 -18.78 0.95
N TRP A 200 7.86 -17.61 0.90
CA TRP A 200 7.89 -16.63 2.00
C TRP A 200 7.22 -17.15 3.27
N VAL A 201 6.07 -17.81 3.14
CA VAL A 201 5.37 -18.41 4.27
C VAL A 201 6.19 -19.54 4.88
N ASP A 202 6.83 -20.39 4.08
CA ASP A 202 7.69 -21.45 4.57
C ASP A 202 8.94 -20.92 5.28
N TYR A 203 9.60 -19.90 4.68
CA TYR A 203 10.69 -19.20 5.34
C TYR A 203 10.28 -18.62 6.70
N ALA A 204 9.13 -17.94 6.75
CA ALA A 204 8.65 -17.34 7.98
C ALA A 204 8.30 -18.38 9.07
N ILE A 205 7.80 -19.56 8.69
CA ILE A 205 7.56 -20.68 9.62
C ILE A 205 8.89 -21.22 10.15
N GLU A 206 9.87 -21.46 9.28
CA GLU A 206 11.17 -22.00 9.63
C GLU A 206 11.95 -21.09 10.57
N HIS A 207 11.93 -19.78 10.29
CA HIS A 207 12.70 -18.78 11.05
C HIS A 207 11.91 -18.12 12.18
N GLN A 208 10.64 -18.49 12.39
CA GLN A 208 9.74 -17.85 13.35
C GLN A 208 9.57 -16.34 13.11
N SER A 209 9.55 -15.94 11.84
CA SER A 209 9.39 -14.56 11.40
C SER A 209 7.91 -14.21 11.25
N ILE A 210 7.61 -12.90 11.21
CA ILE A 210 6.27 -12.38 10.94
C ILE A 210 6.27 -11.68 9.59
N ILE A 211 5.30 -12.02 8.74
CA ILE A 211 5.02 -11.32 7.50
C ILE A 211 3.94 -10.25 7.76
N ILE A 212 4.24 -9.00 7.44
CA ILE A 212 3.27 -7.91 7.32
C ILE A 212 2.94 -7.79 5.84
N TYR A 213 1.79 -8.35 5.45
CA TYR A 213 1.35 -8.40 4.07
C TYR A 213 0.42 -7.23 3.76
N ASP A 214 0.92 -6.27 3.00
CA ASP A 214 0.15 -5.12 2.52
C ASP A 214 -0.57 -5.47 1.22
N GLY A 215 -1.88 -5.70 1.33
CA GLY A 215 -2.80 -6.00 0.22
C GLY A 215 -3.62 -4.78 -0.22
N ALA A 216 -3.10 -3.55 -0.11
CA ALA A 216 -3.85 -2.33 -0.46
C ALA A 216 -4.30 -2.28 -1.93
N TYR A 217 -3.64 -3.00 -2.82
CA TYR A 217 -3.95 -3.06 -4.26
C TYR A 217 -4.59 -4.39 -4.69
N GLN A 218 -4.92 -5.27 -3.75
CA GLN A 218 -5.41 -6.62 -4.04
C GLN A 218 -6.64 -6.63 -4.96
N ALA A 219 -7.53 -5.62 -4.87
CA ALA A 219 -8.71 -5.53 -5.71
C ALA A 219 -8.41 -5.42 -7.22
N TYR A 220 -7.17 -5.06 -7.58
CA TYR A 220 -6.70 -4.96 -8.97
C TYR A 220 -6.14 -6.27 -9.52
N VAL A 221 -5.95 -7.30 -8.69
CA VAL A 221 -5.43 -8.60 -9.12
C VAL A 221 -6.39 -9.21 -10.12
N ASN A 222 -5.86 -9.52 -11.33
CA ASN A 222 -6.61 -10.15 -12.39
C ASN A 222 -5.88 -11.36 -13.03
N GLU A 223 -4.74 -11.76 -12.46
CA GLU A 223 -3.95 -12.92 -12.87
C GLU A 223 -4.31 -14.13 -11.99
N SER A 224 -4.66 -15.25 -12.61
CA SER A 224 -5.20 -16.43 -11.92
C SER A 224 -4.23 -17.14 -10.98
N ASN A 225 -2.91 -16.95 -11.18
CA ASN A 225 -1.86 -17.51 -10.33
C ASN A 225 -1.50 -16.63 -9.13
N VAL A 226 -2.07 -15.42 -9.03
CA VAL A 226 -1.87 -14.48 -7.93
C VAL A 226 -3.00 -14.63 -6.92
N PRO A 227 -2.72 -14.86 -5.63
CA PRO A 227 -3.78 -15.00 -4.65
C PRO A 227 -4.40 -13.65 -4.27
N HIS A 228 -5.69 -13.68 -3.96
CA HIS A 228 -6.41 -12.52 -3.43
C HIS A 228 -6.19 -12.29 -1.95
N SER A 229 -5.60 -13.24 -1.23
CA SER A 229 -5.20 -13.14 0.17
C SER A 229 -4.00 -14.02 0.43
N ILE A 230 -3.09 -13.56 1.31
CA ILE A 230 -1.98 -14.41 1.76
C ILE A 230 -2.50 -15.67 2.46
N TYR A 231 -3.70 -15.64 3.02
CA TYR A 231 -4.29 -16.79 3.72
C TYR A 231 -4.79 -17.90 2.79
N GLU A 232 -4.78 -17.71 1.47
CA GLU A 232 -4.90 -18.81 0.51
C GLU A 232 -3.66 -19.72 0.54
N ILE A 233 -2.55 -19.26 1.11
CA ILE A 233 -1.32 -20.03 1.25
C ILE A 233 -1.36 -20.80 2.57
N LYS A 234 -1.24 -22.12 2.47
CA LYS A 234 -1.24 -23.01 3.65
C LYS A 234 -0.12 -22.63 4.63
N GLY A 235 -0.50 -22.38 5.88
CA GLY A 235 0.42 -22.00 6.95
C GLY A 235 0.49 -20.49 7.20
N ALA A 236 0.01 -19.64 6.29
CA ALA A 236 0.11 -18.18 6.42
C ALA A 236 -0.54 -17.62 7.69
N LYS A 237 -1.62 -18.21 8.19
CA LYS A 237 -2.25 -17.78 9.46
C LYS A 237 -1.33 -17.86 10.68
N LYS A 238 -0.30 -18.69 10.62
CA LYS A 238 0.67 -18.83 11.72
C LYS A 238 1.75 -17.75 11.72
N VAL A 239 1.94 -17.06 10.58
CA VAL A 239 3.09 -16.17 10.38
C VAL A 239 2.74 -14.83 9.74
N ALA A 240 1.50 -14.58 9.31
CA ALA A 240 1.17 -13.38 8.57
C ALA A 240 0.06 -12.55 9.20
N ILE A 241 0.27 -11.23 9.20
CA ILE A 241 -0.75 -10.19 9.34
C ILE A 241 -1.10 -9.74 7.93
N GLU A 242 -2.40 -9.61 7.61
CA GLU A 242 -2.84 -9.04 6.35
C GLU A 242 -3.46 -7.67 6.58
N ILE A 243 -2.99 -6.64 5.84
CA ILE A 243 -3.49 -5.26 5.93
C ILE A 243 -4.18 -4.93 4.61
N ARG A 244 -5.41 -4.40 4.71
CA ARG A 244 -6.28 -4.06 3.58
C ARG A 244 -6.72 -2.61 3.63
N SER A 245 -7.00 -2.04 2.46
CA SER A 245 -7.44 -0.65 2.35
C SER A 245 -8.59 -0.50 1.38
N TYR A 246 -9.61 0.27 1.74
CA TYR A 246 -10.64 0.71 0.80
C TYR A 246 -10.21 1.95 0.00
N SER A 247 -9.05 2.55 0.32
CA SER A 247 -8.55 3.75 -0.35
C SER A 247 -8.45 3.57 -1.86
N LYS A 248 -7.86 2.46 -2.31
CA LYS A 248 -7.64 2.21 -3.75
C LYS A 248 -8.75 1.37 -4.36
N THR A 249 -9.41 0.53 -3.56
CA THR A 249 -10.53 -0.30 -4.00
C THR A 249 -11.77 0.52 -4.31
N ALA A 250 -12.12 1.47 -3.43
CA ALA A 250 -13.43 2.15 -3.46
C ALA A 250 -13.35 3.69 -3.35
N GLY A 251 -12.17 4.27 -3.51
CA GLY A 251 -11.99 5.73 -3.45
C GLY A 251 -11.95 6.32 -2.03
N PHE A 252 -11.72 5.53 -1.00
CA PHE A 252 -11.74 5.95 0.40
C PHE A 252 -10.48 6.71 0.85
N THR A 253 -9.75 7.32 -0.04
CA THR A 253 -8.54 8.09 0.29
C THR A 253 -8.84 9.27 1.23
N GLY A 254 -9.98 9.93 1.05
CA GLY A 254 -10.48 11.02 1.91
C GLY A 254 -11.36 10.55 3.07
N LEU A 255 -12.04 9.41 2.96
CA LEU A 255 -12.94 8.87 3.99
C LEU A 255 -12.19 8.13 5.10
N ARG A 256 -11.02 7.58 4.81
CA ARG A 256 -10.15 6.85 5.74
C ARG A 256 -10.79 5.58 6.31
N CYS A 257 -10.74 4.48 5.57
CA CYS A 257 -11.14 3.16 6.05
C CYS A 257 -10.32 2.03 5.42
N GLY A 258 -10.05 1.02 6.20
CA GLY A 258 -9.40 -0.22 5.86
C GLY A 258 -9.62 -1.25 6.97
N TYR A 259 -8.91 -2.34 6.93
CA TYR A 259 -8.90 -3.31 8.01
C TYR A 259 -7.61 -4.13 8.00
N SER A 260 -7.31 -4.71 9.14
CA SER A 260 -6.19 -5.63 9.33
C SER A 260 -6.68 -6.93 9.94
N VAL A 261 -6.04 -8.04 9.56
CA VAL A 261 -6.36 -9.38 10.04
C VAL A 261 -5.20 -9.92 10.86
N PHE A 262 -5.47 -10.30 12.10
CA PHE A 262 -4.54 -10.89 13.06
C PHE A 262 -5.07 -12.28 13.46
N PRO A 263 -4.64 -13.36 12.80
CA PRO A 263 -5.09 -14.70 13.15
C PRO A 263 -4.72 -15.09 14.58
N GLN A 264 -5.56 -15.92 15.23
CA GLN A 264 -5.32 -16.43 16.59
C GLN A 264 -4.06 -17.31 16.65
N GLU A 265 -3.71 -17.97 15.55
CA GLU A 265 -2.57 -18.86 15.41
C GLU A 265 -1.23 -18.12 15.30
N LEU A 266 -1.24 -16.79 15.06
CA LEU A 266 -0.04 -15.98 14.93
C LEU A 266 0.54 -15.67 16.30
N LEU A 267 1.69 -16.28 16.59
CA LEU A 267 2.38 -16.16 17.87
C LEU A 267 3.62 -15.27 17.73
N VAL A 268 3.91 -14.52 18.80
CA VAL A 268 5.19 -13.84 19.05
C VAL A 268 5.80 -14.37 20.34
N TYR A 269 7.08 -14.09 20.54
CA TYR A 269 7.84 -14.63 21.67
C TYR A 269 8.30 -13.50 22.60
N THR A 270 8.21 -13.73 23.91
CA THR A 270 8.87 -12.88 24.90
C THR A 270 10.38 -13.16 24.93
N LYS A 271 11.18 -12.29 25.56
CA LYS A 271 12.62 -12.55 25.78
C LYS A 271 12.89 -13.82 26.61
N LEU A 272 11.88 -14.31 27.35
CA LEU A 272 11.96 -15.56 28.12
C LEU A 272 11.49 -16.78 27.32
N GLY A 273 11.14 -16.60 26.04
CA GLY A 273 10.69 -17.69 25.15
C GLY A 273 9.21 -18.07 25.30
N GLU A 274 8.41 -17.29 26.03
CA GLU A 274 6.98 -17.56 26.17
C GLU A 274 6.22 -17.15 24.91
N ASN A 275 5.26 -18.00 24.48
CA ASN A 275 4.40 -17.73 23.33
C ASN A 275 3.26 -16.79 23.71
N VAL A 276 3.08 -15.74 22.92
CA VAL A 276 1.98 -14.79 23.07
C VAL A 276 1.24 -14.65 21.74
N PRO A 277 -0.07 -14.90 21.66
CA PRO A 277 -0.84 -14.58 20.46
C PRO A 277 -0.77 -13.07 20.16
N LEU A 278 -0.30 -12.71 18.96
CA LEU A 278 -0.08 -11.32 18.59
C LEU A 278 -1.38 -10.50 18.65
N ILE A 279 -2.49 -11.13 18.32
CA ILE A 279 -3.82 -10.53 18.41
C ILE A 279 -4.14 -9.96 19.78
N LYS A 280 -3.67 -10.59 20.88
CA LYS A 280 -3.89 -10.10 22.25
C LYS A 280 -3.16 -8.77 22.49
N LEU A 281 -1.96 -8.64 21.95
CA LEU A 281 -1.17 -7.39 22.02
C LEU A 281 -1.82 -6.30 21.18
N TRP A 282 -2.23 -6.65 19.95
CA TRP A 282 -2.90 -5.72 19.05
C TRP A 282 -4.25 -5.24 19.60
N SER A 283 -5.09 -6.14 20.11
CA SER A 283 -6.36 -5.78 20.75
C SER A 283 -6.17 -4.83 21.93
N ARG A 284 -5.18 -5.11 22.80
CA ARG A 284 -4.85 -4.23 23.93
C ARG A 284 -4.40 -2.85 23.44
N ARG A 285 -3.53 -2.81 22.44
CA ARG A 285 -3.09 -1.55 21.80
C ARG A 285 -4.31 -0.80 21.26
N ASN A 286 -5.15 -1.46 20.48
CA ASN A 286 -6.31 -0.85 19.84
C ASN A 286 -7.27 -0.24 20.85
N THR A 287 -7.64 -0.97 21.89
CA THR A 287 -8.54 -0.49 22.95
C THR A 287 -8.00 0.75 23.69
N ASN A 288 -6.65 0.89 23.78
CA ASN A 288 -6.04 2.02 24.52
C ASN A 288 -5.69 3.23 23.63
N TYR A 289 -5.60 3.06 22.32
CA TYR A 289 -5.14 4.11 21.40
C TYR A 289 -6.23 4.62 20.45
N THR A 290 -7.37 3.90 20.31
CA THR A 290 -8.45 4.32 19.43
C THR A 290 -9.81 3.95 20.00
N ASN A 291 -10.81 4.71 19.65
CA ASN A 291 -12.24 4.42 19.88
C ASN A 291 -12.93 3.91 18.60
N GLY A 292 -12.16 3.29 17.70
CA GLY A 292 -12.67 2.75 16.43
C GLY A 292 -12.85 3.81 15.35
N VAL A 293 -13.21 3.32 14.16
CA VAL A 293 -13.47 4.15 12.97
C VAL A 293 -14.91 4.66 13.01
N SER A 294 -15.15 5.84 12.45
CA SER A 294 -16.47 6.46 12.37
C SER A 294 -17.56 5.48 11.87
N TYR A 295 -18.71 5.47 12.57
CA TYR A 295 -19.89 4.72 12.16
C TYR A 295 -20.30 5.01 10.71
N ILE A 296 -20.37 6.30 10.35
CA ILE A 296 -20.77 6.77 9.02
C ILE A 296 -19.84 6.17 7.94
N VAL A 297 -18.52 6.22 8.20
CA VAL A 297 -17.52 5.70 7.25
C VAL A 297 -17.60 4.18 7.11
N GLN A 298 -17.85 3.44 8.21
CA GLN A 298 -18.03 2.00 8.17
C GLN A 298 -19.30 1.58 7.43
N ARG A 299 -20.41 2.36 7.50
CA ARG A 299 -21.61 2.14 6.68
C ARG A 299 -21.31 2.34 5.18
N GLY A 300 -20.54 3.37 4.84
CA GLY A 300 -20.05 3.53 3.46
C GLY A 300 -19.23 2.34 3.00
N ALA A 301 -18.32 1.83 3.85
CA ALA A 301 -17.49 0.66 3.54
C ALA A 301 -18.34 -0.63 3.40
N GLU A 302 -19.39 -0.81 4.23
CA GLU A 302 -20.32 -1.94 4.10
C GLU A 302 -21.00 -1.97 2.73
N ALA A 303 -21.36 -0.81 2.19
CA ALA A 303 -22.12 -0.70 0.94
C ALA A 303 -21.37 -1.28 -0.27
N ILE A 304 -20.04 -1.30 -0.27
CA ILE A 304 -19.24 -1.87 -1.37
C ILE A 304 -19.47 -3.38 -1.55
N TYR A 305 -19.90 -4.08 -0.51
CA TYR A 305 -20.18 -5.52 -0.52
C TYR A 305 -21.58 -5.87 -1.04
N SER A 306 -22.45 -4.88 -1.27
CA SER A 306 -23.74 -5.11 -1.94
C SER A 306 -23.50 -5.54 -3.39
N ARG A 307 -24.53 -6.16 -4.04
CA ARG A 307 -24.42 -6.55 -5.45
C ARG A 307 -24.12 -5.34 -6.35
N LYS A 308 -24.77 -4.22 -6.11
CA LYS A 308 -24.60 -2.99 -6.88
C LYS A 308 -23.26 -2.32 -6.54
N GLY A 309 -22.88 -2.27 -5.25
CA GLY A 309 -21.58 -1.77 -4.82
C GLY A 309 -20.43 -2.52 -5.49
N LYS A 310 -20.48 -3.85 -5.52
CA LYS A 310 -19.46 -4.67 -6.22
C LYS A 310 -19.38 -4.35 -7.72
N SER A 311 -20.51 -4.11 -8.39
CA SER A 311 -20.54 -3.72 -9.81
C SER A 311 -19.88 -2.36 -10.02
N GLU A 312 -20.22 -1.35 -9.21
CA GLU A 312 -19.63 -0.01 -9.29
C GLU A 312 -18.13 -0.02 -8.99
N ILE A 313 -17.68 -0.84 -8.02
CA ILE A 313 -16.27 -1.05 -7.71
C ILE A 313 -15.53 -1.69 -8.91
N GLN A 314 -16.11 -2.71 -9.52
CA GLN A 314 -15.49 -3.36 -10.68
C GLN A 314 -15.34 -2.40 -11.87
N GLU A 315 -16.34 -1.53 -12.10
CA GLU A 315 -16.26 -0.48 -13.13
C GLU A 315 -15.11 0.50 -12.84
N LEU A 316 -14.97 0.91 -11.57
CA LEU A 316 -13.90 1.81 -11.13
C LEU A 316 -12.51 1.17 -11.33
N ILE A 317 -12.35 -0.08 -10.92
CA ILE A 317 -11.11 -0.85 -11.08
C ILE A 317 -10.77 -1.00 -12.57
N ASN A 318 -11.75 -1.42 -13.38
CA ASN A 318 -11.56 -1.59 -14.83
C ASN A 318 -11.18 -0.28 -15.51
N TYR A 319 -11.73 0.84 -15.07
CA TYR A 319 -11.37 2.16 -15.58
C TYR A 319 -9.88 2.45 -15.39
N TYR A 320 -9.35 2.22 -14.19
CA TYR A 320 -7.94 2.48 -13.88
C TYR A 320 -7.00 1.46 -14.51
N LEU A 321 -7.36 0.19 -14.54
CA LEU A 321 -6.57 -0.85 -15.23
C LEU A 321 -6.52 -0.60 -16.74
N THR A 322 -7.59 -0.12 -17.35
CA THR A 322 -7.57 0.27 -18.77
C THR A 322 -6.62 1.45 -19.02
N ASN A 323 -6.60 2.46 -18.14
CA ASN A 323 -5.62 3.55 -18.24
C ASN A 323 -4.19 3.02 -18.10
N ALA A 324 -3.95 2.15 -17.12
CA ALA A 324 -2.63 1.55 -16.90
C ALA A 324 -2.18 0.74 -18.13
N SER A 325 -3.08 -0.06 -18.70
CA SER A 325 -2.81 -0.84 -19.93
C SER A 325 -2.47 0.06 -21.12
N LEU A 326 -3.19 1.17 -21.32
CA LEU A 326 -2.91 2.13 -22.38
C LEU A 326 -1.50 2.73 -22.24
N ILE A 327 -1.14 3.19 -21.03
CA ILE A 327 0.19 3.75 -20.75
C ILE A 327 1.28 2.68 -20.96
N ARG A 328 1.05 1.48 -20.41
CA ARG A 328 1.99 0.35 -20.54
C ARG A 328 2.25 0.00 -21.99
N ASN A 329 1.20 -0.16 -22.78
CA ASN A 329 1.32 -0.55 -24.20
C ASN A 329 2.02 0.55 -25.02
N GLU A 330 1.76 1.81 -24.73
CA GLU A 330 2.47 2.92 -25.39
C GLU A 330 3.97 2.90 -25.08
N LEU A 331 4.35 2.77 -23.80
CA LEU A 331 5.76 2.68 -23.42
C LEU A 331 6.47 1.48 -24.07
N LEU A 332 5.82 0.32 -24.12
CA LEU A 332 6.34 -0.85 -24.84
C LEU A 332 6.52 -0.58 -26.34
N SER A 333 5.56 0.09 -26.98
CA SER A 333 5.64 0.43 -28.42
C SER A 333 6.77 1.41 -28.72
N LEU A 334 7.17 2.23 -27.74
CA LEU A 334 8.29 3.16 -27.80
C LEU A 334 9.64 2.49 -27.43
N GLY A 335 9.64 1.18 -27.13
CA GLY A 335 10.85 0.41 -26.85
C GLY A 335 11.33 0.46 -25.39
N TYR A 336 10.52 0.97 -24.45
CA TYR A 336 10.87 0.93 -23.02
C TYR A 336 10.74 -0.48 -22.44
N GLU A 337 11.58 -0.81 -21.48
CA GLU A 337 11.39 -1.97 -20.60
C GLU A 337 10.36 -1.60 -19.52
N VAL A 338 9.25 -2.37 -19.45
CA VAL A 338 8.08 -2.00 -18.64
C VAL A 338 7.62 -3.16 -17.78
N TYR A 339 7.38 -2.88 -16.49
CA TYR A 339 6.87 -3.79 -15.48
C TYR A 339 5.54 -3.26 -14.92
N GLY A 340 4.72 -4.15 -14.31
CA GLY A 340 3.42 -3.78 -13.74
C GLY A 340 2.38 -3.38 -14.78
N GLY A 341 1.33 -2.68 -14.35
CA GLY A 341 0.23 -2.20 -15.20
C GLY A 341 -0.74 -3.29 -15.67
N ILE A 342 -0.72 -4.49 -15.06
CA ILE A 342 -1.58 -5.66 -15.36
C ILE A 342 -2.54 -5.90 -14.19
N SER A 343 -2.03 -6.30 -13.05
CA SER A 343 -2.78 -6.49 -11.79
C SER A 343 -2.58 -5.34 -10.81
N SER A 344 -2.23 -4.17 -11.30
CA SER A 344 -1.95 -2.96 -10.53
C SER A 344 -2.14 -1.72 -11.40
N PRO A 345 -2.54 -0.57 -10.83
CA PRO A 345 -2.58 0.70 -11.55
C PRO A 345 -1.18 1.29 -11.79
N TYR A 346 -0.11 0.73 -11.19
CA TYR A 346 1.25 1.22 -11.33
C TYR A 346 1.98 0.60 -12.51
N ILE A 347 2.68 1.46 -13.25
CA ILE A 347 3.55 1.12 -14.37
C ILE A 347 4.95 1.58 -13.99
N TRP A 348 5.88 0.64 -13.95
CA TRP A 348 7.29 0.84 -13.65
C TRP A 348 8.10 0.62 -14.91
N PHE A 349 8.95 1.56 -15.28
CA PHE A 349 9.72 1.43 -16.50
C PHE A 349 11.15 1.98 -16.36
N LYS A 350 12.06 1.39 -17.11
CA LYS A 350 13.47 1.77 -17.15
C LYS A 350 13.62 3.06 -17.96
N ILE A 351 14.40 3.99 -17.43
CA ILE A 351 14.70 5.25 -18.07
C ILE A 351 15.77 5.01 -19.15
N PRO A 352 15.64 5.60 -20.37
CA PRO A 352 16.64 5.46 -21.41
C PRO A 352 18.02 5.92 -20.96
N ASP A 353 19.08 5.33 -21.56
CA ASP A 353 20.49 5.72 -21.38
C ASP A 353 20.98 5.71 -19.92
N ASN A 354 20.29 4.97 -19.04
CA ASN A 354 20.60 4.90 -17.61
C ASN A 354 20.75 6.26 -16.92
N GLN A 355 20.05 7.28 -17.42
CA GLN A 355 20.12 8.61 -16.84
C GLN A 355 19.45 8.66 -15.44
N PRO A 356 19.86 9.58 -14.55
CA PRO A 356 19.28 9.71 -13.22
C PRO A 356 17.78 10.02 -13.26
N SER A 357 17.01 9.39 -12.36
CA SER A 357 15.54 9.48 -12.29
C SER A 357 15.04 10.94 -12.20
N TRP A 358 15.73 11.78 -11.40
CA TRP A 358 15.39 13.20 -11.30
C TRP A 358 15.70 13.99 -12.56
N LYS A 359 16.74 13.62 -13.33
CA LYS A 359 17.04 14.27 -14.62
C LYS A 359 15.93 13.99 -15.63
N PHE A 360 15.51 12.73 -15.73
CA PHE A 360 14.38 12.34 -16.59
C PHE A 360 13.05 12.97 -16.14
N PHE A 361 12.83 13.09 -14.83
CA PHE A 361 11.68 13.83 -14.30
C PHE A 361 11.66 15.28 -14.79
N HIS A 362 12.81 15.98 -14.79
CA HIS A 362 12.90 17.34 -15.30
C HIS A 362 12.60 17.41 -16.80
N GLN A 363 13.16 16.48 -17.59
CA GLN A 363 12.86 16.40 -19.02
C GLN A 363 11.35 16.21 -19.26
N LEU A 364 10.72 15.25 -18.58
CA LEU A 364 9.27 15.03 -18.68
C LEU A 364 8.46 16.28 -18.32
N LEU A 365 8.82 16.99 -17.26
CA LEU A 365 8.10 18.18 -16.81
C LEU A 365 8.27 19.36 -17.75
N TYR A 366 9.51 19.70 -18.14
CA TYR A 366 9.81 20.93 -18.88
C TYR A 366 9.59 20.81 -20.38
N GLU A 367 9.82 19.62 -20.98
CA GLU A 367 9.71 19.44 -22.42
C GLU A 367 8.37 18.81 -22.83
N HIS A 368 7.79 17.96 -21.96
CA HIS A 368 6.59 17.19 -22.29
C HIS A 368 5.40 17.49 -21.39
N HIS A 369 5.57 18.32 -20.36
CA HIS A 369 4.54 18.69 -19.37
C HIS A 369 3.86 17.47 -18.74
N ILE A 370 4.66 16.41 -18.46
CA ILE A 370 4.26 15.18 -17.78
C ILE A 370 4.97 15.11 -16.44
N VAL A 371 4.24 14.71 -15.39
CA VAL A 371 4.78 14.45 -14.06
C VAL A 371 4.66 12.97 -13.75
N GLY A 372 5.79 12.27 -13.71
CA GLY A 372 5.92 10.92 -13.16
C GLY A 372 6.43 10.96 -11.73
N THR A 373 6.74 9.79 -11.15
CA THR A 373 7.43 9.69 -9.87
C THR A 373 8.81 9.09 -10.10
N PRO A 374 9.92 9.81 -9.80
CA PRO A 374 11.27 9.25 -9.90
C PRO A 374 11.44 8.00 -9.07
N GLY A 375 12.06 6.96 -9.63
CA GLY A 375 12.17 5.67 -8.97
C GLY A 375 13.03 5.71 -7.71
N VAL A 376 14.04 6.56 -7.67
CA VAL A 376 14.90 6.74 -6.49
C VAL A 376 14.14 7.12 -5.20
N ILE A 377 12.94 7.69 -5.33
CA ILE A 377 12.05 8.01 -4.19
C ILE A 377 11.62 6.75 -3.41
N PHE A 378 11.65 5.60 -4.07
CA PHE A 378 11.20 4.32 -3.50
C PHE A 378 12.35 3.45 -2.98
N GLY A 379 13.59 3.94 -3.05
CA GLY A 379 14.77 3.22 -2.63
C GLY A 379 15.90 3.28 -3.67
N SER A 380 17.10 2.88 -3.27
CA SER A 380 18.30 2.98 -4.12
C SER A 380 18.22 2.12 -5.38
N SER A 381 17.56 0.95 -5.32
CA SER A 381 17.33 0.09 -6.48
C SER A 381 16.29 0.64 -7.46
N GLY A 382 15.62 1.75 -7.10
CA GLY A 382 14.73 2.48 -7.99
C GLY A 382 15.41 3.52 -8.87
N GLU A 383 16.72 3.79 -8.67
CA GLU A 383 17.45 4.70 -9.54
C GLU A 383 17.52 4.16 -10.96
N GLY A 384 17.37 5.04 -11.97
CA GLY A 384 17.25 4.65 -13.37
C GLY A 384 15.87 4.18 -13.80
N TYR A 385 14.86 4.30 -12.92
CA TYR A 385 13.47 3.93 -13.19
C TYR A 385 12.52 5.09 -12.92
N MET A 386 11.31 4.99 -13.51
CA MET A 386 10.21 5.94 -13.31
C MET A 386 8.91 5.15 -13.06
N ARG A 387 8.07 5.66 -12.16
CA ARG A 387 6.71 5.15 -11.95
C ARG A 387 5.68 6.06 -12.59
N PHE A 388 4.81 5.48 -13.43
CA PHE A 388 3.54 6.06 -13.86
C PHE A 388 2.36 5.34 -13.19
N THR A 389 1.15 5.90 -13.35
CA THR A 389 -0.07 5.34 -12.77
C THR A 389 -1.28 5.56 -13.67
N GLY A 390 -2.18 4.57 -13.68
CA GLY A 390 -3.48 4.64 -14.34
C GLY A 390 -4.56 5.44 -13.58
N PHE A 391 -4.25 6.05 -12.44
CA PHE A 391 -5.24 6.77 -11.62
C PHE A 391 -5.72 8.11 -12.21
N GLY A 392 -5.20 8.55 -13.35
CA GLY A 392 -5.63 9.75 -14.04
C GLY A 392 -7.02 9.64 -14.71
N SER A 393 -7.50 10.76 -15.28
CA SER A 393 -8.65 10.72 -16.19
C SER A 393 -8.27 10.07 -17.53
N ARG A 394 -9.25 9.48 -18.23
CA ARG A 394 -9.03 8.91 -19.57
C ARG A 394 -8.51 9.96 -20.55
N GLU A 395 -9.08 11.17 -20.52
CA GLU A 395 -8.64 12.29 -21.35
C GLU A 395 -7.16 12.60 -21.11
N ASN A 396 -6.77 12.80 -19.85
CA ASN A 396 -5.37 13.10 -19.52
C ASN A 396 -4.44 11.95 -19.88
N THR A 397 -4.90 10.70 -19.72
CA THR A 397 -4.15 9.53 -20.17
C THR A 397 -3.87 9.60 -21.66
N LEU A 398 -4.89 9.82 -22.51
CA LEU A 398 -4.71 9.91 -23.95
C LEU A 398 -3.79 11.07 -24.37
N ILE A 399 -3.93 12.24 -23.76
CA ILE A 399 -3.03 13.37 -24.01
C ILE A 399 -1.59 13.01 -23.64
N SER A 400 -1.39 12.27 -22.54
CA SER A 400 -0.04 11.85 -22.14
C SER A 400 0.60 10.90 -23.16
N LEU A 401 -0.18 9.98 -23.77
CA LEU A 401 0.36 9.09 -24.81
C LEU A 401 0.89 9.89 -26.01
N GLU A 402 0.13 10.91 -26.48
CA GLU A 402 0.57 11.79 -27.57
C GLU A 402 1.87 12.53 -27.24
N ARG A 403 2.04 12.93 -25.97
CA ARG A 403 3.27 13.60 -25.50
C ARG A 403 4.45 12.64 -25.37
N LEU A 404 4.21 11.40 -24.89
CA LEU A 404 5.24 10.36 -24.74
C LEU A 404 5.87 10.00 -26.09
N ARG A 405 5.09 9.98 -27.19
CA ARG A 405 5.59 9.74 -28.57
C ARG A 405 6.60 10.77 -29.04
N LYS A 406 6.68 11.93 -28.41
CA LYS A 406 7.61 13.01 -28.73
C LYS A 406 8.92 12.92 -27.93
N ILE A 407 9.02 12.00 -26.97
CA ILE A 407 10.26 11.73 -26.25
C ILE A 407 11.18 10.96 -27.21
N LYS A 408 12.32 11.56 -27.52
CA LYS A 408 13.35 10.96 -28.39
C LYS A 408 14.41 10.30 -27.52
#